data_c6e2f3f4b167e4b6992c1a1ee906c4d0
#
_entry.id   c6e2f3f4b167e4b6992c1a1ee906c4d0
#
_cell.length_a   1.000
_cell.length_b   1.000
_cell.length_c   1.000
_cell.angle_alpha   90.00
_cell.angle_beta   90.00
_cell.angle_gamma   90.00
#
_symmetry.space_group_name_H-M   'P 1'
#
loop_
_entity.id
_entity.type
_entity.pdbx_description
1 polymer ?
#
loop_
_entity_poly.entity_id
_entity_poly.type
_entity_poly.pdbx_seq_one_letter_code
_entity_poly.pdbx_strand_id
1 'polypeptide(L)'
;ERAAQIREKLLNRNLHSVIVVSHRADWRNFPENSLEAIESAIRMGVDVVELDLQRTKDGKLILMHDSKLDRTTTGKGKVSDWTLDSIKTLRLKNGCNIKTIHKVPTLEEALLAAKGKIMINLDKADRYFDQVYELLQKTGTTEQIIMKGGKPAKEVKARFGKYLDEVIYMPIVNLDKEDAKRQIDVFVEDMRPA
;
A
#
# COMPACT_ATOMS: atom_id res chain seq x y z
N GLU A 1 -8.42 15.23 -11.54
CA GLU A 1 -8.76 14.34 -10.41
C GLU A 1 -7.89 14.68 -9.19
N ARG A 2 -8.42 14.49 -7.97
CA ARG A 2 -7.72 14.84 -6.74
C ARG A 2 -6.40 14.04 -6.55
N ALA A 3 -6.39 12.77 -6.90
CA ALA A 3 -5.18 11.95 -6.80
C ALA A 3 -4.03 12.51 -7.66
N ALA A 4 -4.30 13.00 -8.87
CA ALA A 4 -3.31 13.64 -9.73
C ALA A 4 -2.75 14.94 -9.12
N GLN A 5 -3.61 15.75 -8.50
CA GLN A 5 -3.18 16.97 -7.78
C GLN A 5 -2.28 16.64 -6.59
N ILE A 6 -2.60 15.55 -5.84
CA ILE A 6 -1.77 15.08 -4.74
C ILE A 6 -0.42 14.58 -5.25
N ARG A 7 -0.41 13.83 -6.37
CA ARG A 7 0.83 13.38 -7.03
C ARG A 7 1.71 14.56 -7.42
N GLU A 8 1.16 15.55 -8.09
CA GLU A 8 1.87 16.79 -8.46
C GLU A 8 2.47 17.48 -7.23
N LYS A 9 1.65 17.64 -6.18
CA LYS A 9 2.08 18.20 -4.89
C LYS A 9 3.24 17.41 -4.26
N LEU A 10 3.18 16.07 -4.31
CA LEU A 10 4.19 15.18 -3.76
C LEU A 10 5.53 15.27 -4.53
N LEU A 11 5.46 15.39 -5.86
CA LEU A 11 6.62 15.42 -6.73
C LEU A 11 7.25 16.82 -6.88
N ASN A 12 6.56 17.88 -6.47
CA ASN A 12 7.06 19.24 -6.58
C ASN A 12 7.90 19.65 -5.36
N ARG A 13 9.23 19.60 -5.52
CA ARG A 13 10.19 19.96 -4.47
C ARG A 13 10.15 21.42 -4.02
N ASN A 14 9.53 22.30 -4.82
CA ASN A 14 9.43 23.73 -4.52
C ASN A 14 8.14 24.07 -3.74
N LEU A 15 7.22 23.12 -3.58
CA LEU A 15 6.01 23.34 -2.80
C LEU A 15 6.27 23.11 -1.31
N HIS A 16 6.20 24.19 -0.53
CA HIS A 16 6.20 24.12 0.93
C HIS A 16 4.80 23.72 1.43
N SER A 17 4.43 22.46 1.20
CA SER A 17 3.13 21.93 1.61
C SER A 17 3.28 20.62 2.39
N VAL A 18 2.41 20.43 3.37
CA VAL A 18 2.36 19.17 4.15
C VAL A 18 1.55 18.15 3.38
N ILE A 19 2.06 16.92 3.28
CA ILE A 19 1.34 15.74 2.83
C ILE A 19 0.88 14.96 4.06
N VAL A 20 -0.42 14.71 4.16
CA VAL A 20 -1.01 13.96 5.26
C VAL A 20 -1.18 12.51 4.85
N VAL A 21 -0.51 11.60 5.58
CA VAL A 21 -0.57 10.15 5.34
C VAL A 21 -1.31 9.46 6.47
N SER A 22 -2.35 8.69 6.15
CA SER A 22 -3.10 7.89 7.11
C SER A 22 -2.62 6.44 7.09
N HIS A 23 -1.97 6.01 8.18
CA HIS A 23 -1.43 4.66 8.37
C HIS A 23 -2.56 3.63 8.49
N ARG A 24 -2.58 2.61 7.62
CA ARG A 24 -3.66 1.61 7.49
C ARG A 24 -5.05 2.23 7.30
N ALA A 25 -5.09 3.40 6.65
CA ALA A 25 -6.26 4.26 6.47
C ALA A 25 -6.84 4.75 7.82
N ASP A 26 -8.14 5.00 7.93
CA ASP A 26 -8.79 5.50 9.17
C ASP A 26 -9.09 4.36 10.16
N TRP A 27 -8.04 3.74 10.71
CA TRP A 27 -8.16 2.62 11.63
C TRP A 27 -8.80 2.95 12.99
N ARG A 28 -8.96 4.23 13.31
CA ARG A 28 -9.58 4.66 14.57
C ARG A 28 -11.11 4.52 14.54
N ASN A 29 -11.72 4.82 13.40
CA ASN A 29 -13.17 4.78 13.23
C ASN A 29 -13.65 3.47 12.57
N PHE A 30 -12.79 2.81 11.79
CA PHE A 30 -13.08 1.57 11.07
C PHE A 30 -11.98 0.54 11.28
N PRO A 31 -12.18 -0.74 10.94
CA PRO A 31 -11.10 -1.71 10.94
C PRO A 31 -9.94 -1.27 10.03
N GLU A 32 -8.71 -1.44 10.50
CA GLU A 32 -7.50 -1.15 9.69
C GLU A 32 -7.54 -1.88 8.35
N ASN A 33 -7.01 -1.25 7.28
CA ASN A 33 -6.95 -1.86 5.95
C ASN A 33 -8.33 -2.26 5.38
N SER A 34 -9.43 -1.63 5.80
CA SER A 34 -10.77 -1.85 5.26
C SER A 34 -11.15 -0.82 4.19
N LEU A 35 -12.12 -1.15 3.33
CA LEU A 35 -12.64 -0.19 2.35
C LEU A 35 -13.28 1.02 3.04
N GLU A 36 -14.00 0.80 4.12
CA GLU A 36 -14.66 1.83 4.90
C GLU A 36 -13.64 2.80 5.54
N ALA A 37 -12.48 2.28 5.98
CA ALA A 37 -11.39 3.11 6.47
C ALA A 37 -10.78 3.98 5.35
N ILE A 38 -10.64 3.44 4.13
CA ILE A 38 -10.19 4.17 2.96
C ILE A 38 -11.18 5.27 2.60
N GLU A 39 -12.47 4.96 2.51
CA GLU A 39 -13.52 5.93 2.20
C GLU A 39 -13.61 7.03 3.27
N SER A 40 -13.43 6.69 4.54
CA SER A 40 -13.37 7.66 5.63
C SER A 40 -12.17 8.61 5.48
N ALA A 41 -10.99 8.09 5.19
CA ALA A 41 -9.80 8.90 4.94
C ALA A 41 -9.99 9.86 3.74
N ILE A 42 -10.67 9.41 2.68
CA ILE A 42 -11.04 10.26 1.53
C ILE A 42 -11.96 11.40 1.99
N ARG A 43 -13.01 11.11 2.76
CA ARG A 43 -13.93 12.13 3.29
C ARG A 43 -13.25 13.15 4.20
N MET A 44 -12.25 12.72 4.98
CA MET A 44 -11.45 13.59 5.85
C MET A 44 -10.45 14.47 5.06
N GLY A 45 -10.30 14.27 3.76
CA GLY A 45 -9.36 15.04 2.95
C GLY A 45 -7.89 14.63 3.12
N VAL A 46 -7.61 13.42 3.59
CA VAL A 46 -6.25 12.86 3.67
C VAL A 46 -5.65 12.76 2.26
N ASP A 47 -4.34 13.02 2.13
CA ASP A 47 -3.66 12.99 0.83
C ASP A 47 -3.26 11.57 0.40
N VAL A 48 -2.78 10.77 1.33
CA VAL A 48 -2.29 9.41 1.06
C VAL A 48 -2.82 8.45 2.12
N VAL A 49 -3.32 7.28 1.72
CA VAL A 49 -3.53 6.16 2.64
C VAL A 49 -2.38 5.17 2.49
N GLU A 50 -1.81 4.75 3.60
CA GLU A 50 -0.86 3.64 3.61
C GLU A 50 -1.62 2.34 3.87
N LEU A 51 -1.32 1.30 3.09
CA LEU A 51 -2.01 0.01 3.11
C LEU A 51 -1.00 -1.13 3.02
N ASP A 52 -1.31 -2.22 3.71
CA ASP A 52 -0.47 -3.42 3.79
C ASP A 52 -0.97 -4.54 2.90
N LEU A 53 -0.06 -5.31 2.31
CA LEU A 53 -0.37 -6.42 1.42
C LEU A 53 -0.01 -7.78 2.00
N GLN A 54 -0.92 -8.74 1.84
CA GLN A 54 -0.66 -10.16 1.98
C GLN A 54 -1.20 -10.93 0.77
N ARG A 55 -0.67 -12.14 0.54
CA ARG A 55 -1.08 -13.01 -0.54
C ARG A 55 -1.73 -14.29 0.00
N THR A 56 -2.91 -14.60 -0.51
CA THR A 56 -3.69 -15.80 -0.17
C THR A 56 -3.07 -17.08 -0.76
N LYS A 57 -3.57 -18.24 -0.34
CA LYS A 57 -3.16 -19.56 -0.85
C LYS A 57 -3.33 -19.66 -2.38
N ASP A 58 -4.40 -19.11 -2.92
CA ASP A 58 -4.73 -19.07 -4.35
C ASP A 58 -4.16 -17.85 -5.08
N GLY A 59 -3.15 -17.19 -4.47
CA GLY A 59 -2.36 -16.14 -5.10
C GLY A 59 -3.01 -14.77 -5.21
N LYS A 60 -4.13 -14.52 -4.55
CA LYS A 60 -4.81 -13.22 -4.57
C LYS A 60 -4.21 -12.25 -3.57
N LEU A 61 -4.07 -10.97 -3.94
CA LEU A 61 -3.61 -9.92 -3.03
C LEU A 61 -4.79 -9.34 -2.25
N ILE A 62 -4.63 -9.30 -0.93
CA ILE A 62 -5.59 -8.74 0.02
C ILE A 62 -4.92 -7.66 0.87
N LEU A 63 -5.72 -6.78 1.47
CA LEU A 63 -5.23 -5.81 2.44
C LEU A 63 -5.17 -6.44 3.83
N MET A 64 -3.96 -6.58 4.36
CA MET A 64 -3.72 -7.06 5.73
C MET A 64 -2.28 -6.82 6.15
N HIS A 65 -2.07 -6.31 7.36
CA HIS A 65 -0.73 -6.08 7.91
C HIS A 65 -0.05 -7.39 8.31
N ASP A 66 -0.72 -8.21 9.10
CA ASP A 66 -0.16 -9.42 9.68
C ASP A 66 -0.18 -10.57 8.68
N SER A 67 0.79 -11.46 8.78
CA SER A 67 0.79 -12.73 8.04
C SER A 67 -0.24 -13.73 8.57
N LYS A 68 -0.90 -13.42 9.71
CA LYS A 68 -1.95 -14.24 10.35
C LYS A 68 -3.25 -13.46 10.43
N LEU A 69 -4.35 -14.19 10.38
CA LEU A 69 -5.73 -13.68 10.44
C LEU A 69 -6.19 -13.26 11.84
N ASP A 70 -5.52 -13.76 12.87
CA ASP A 70 -5.97 -13.83 14.27
C ASP A 70 -6.31 -12.48 14.89
N ARG A 71 -5.47 -11.45 14.67
CA ARG A 71 -5.62 -10.15 15.33
C ARG A 71 -6.77 -9.33 14.73
N THR A 72 -6.84 -9.25 13.41
CA THR A 72 -7.74 -8.31 12.71
C THR A 72 -8.97 -8.95 12.11
N THR A 73 -9.13 -10.28 12.21
CA THR A 73 -10.30 -10.99 11.67
C THR A 73 -10.88 -11.99 12.65
N THR A 74 -12.03 -12.58 12.28
CA THR A 74 -12.65 -13.70 12.99
C THR A 74 -12.02 -15.05 12.67
N GLY A 75 -11.07 -15.10 11.70
CA GLY A 75 -10.33 -16.30 11.35
C GLY A 75 -9.08 -16.50 12.20
N LYS A 76 -8.37 -17.61 11.97
CA LYS A 76 -7.12 -17.98 12.67
C LYS A 76 -6.13 -18.58 11.70
N GLY A 77 -4.84 -18.46 12.02
CA GLY A 77 -3.77 -19.04 11.25
C GLY A 77 -3.25 -18.14 10.14
N LYS A 78 -2.38 -18.69 9.28
CA LYS A 78 -1.69 -17.90 8.24
C LYS A 78 -2.60 -17.55 7.08
N VAL A 79 -2.50 -16.33 6.56
CA VAL A 79 -3.18 -15.89 5.34
C VAL A 79 -2.87 -16.82 4.16
N SER A 80 -1.62 -17.26 4.03
CA SER A 80 -1.16 -18.16 2.96
C SER A 80 -1.80 -19.54 2.95
N ASP A 81 -2.50 -19.92 4.02
CA ASP A 81 -3.19 -21.23 4.12
C ASP A 81 -4.66 -21.14 3.69
N TRP A 82 -5.18 -19.92 3.46
CA TRP A 82 -6.56 -19.65 3.13
C TRP A 82 -6.73 -19.15 1.71
N THR A 83 -7.76 -19.62 1.01
CA THR A 83 -8.18 -19.06 -0.29
C THR A 83 -8.91 -17.74 -0.10
N LEU A 84 -8.99 -16.92 -1.16
CA LEU A 84 -9.74 -15.67 -1.11
C LEU A 84 -11.20 -15.88 -0.70
N ASP A 85 -11.88 -16.87 -1.29
CA ASP A 85 -13.28 -17.16 -0.97
C ASP A 85 -13.49 -17.47 0.51
N SER A 86 -12.58 -18.25 1.10
CA SER A 86 -12.61 -18.55 2.53
C SER A 86 -12.38 -17.29 3.38
N ILE A 87 -11.44 -16.43 3.00
CA ILE A 87 -11.17 -15.16 3.71
C ILE A 87 -12.37 -14.21 3.61
N LYS A 88 -13.08 -14.18 2.48
CA LYS A 88 -14.27 -13.34 2.29
C LYS A 88 -15.45 -13.74 3.18
N THR A 89 -15.45 -14.93 3.78
CA THR A 89 -16.45 -15.32 4.79
C THR A 89 -16.19 -14.69 6.15
N LEU A 90 -14.95 -14.30 6.42
CA LEU A 90 -14.54 -13.71 7.69
C LEU A 90 -15.05 -12.28 7.86
N ARG A 91 -15.03 -11.80 9.10
CA ARG A 91 -15.31 -10.41 9.43
C ARG A 91 -14.07 -9.77 10.03
N LEU A 92 -13.83 -8.51 9.68
CA LEU A 92 -12.81 -7.69 10.29
C LEU A 92 -13.20 -7.34 11.74
N LYS A 93 -12.20 -7.18 12.58
CA LYS A 93 -12.31 -6.64 13.93
C LYS A 93 -11.75 -5.21 13.96
N ASN A 94 -12.35 -4.35 14.76
CA ASN A 94 -11.84 -3.00 14.97
C ASN A 94 -10.64 -2.99 15.94
N GLY A 95 -10.07 -1.81 16.19
CA GLY A 95 -8.91 -1.64 17.08
C GLY A 95 -9.16 -2.10 18.54
N CYS A 96 -10.40 -2.24 18.97
CA CYS A 96 -10.80 -2.78 20.28
C CYS A 96 -11.07 -4.30 20.24
N ASN A 97 -10.67 -5.00 19.18
CA ASN A 97 -10.90 -6.44 18.98
C ASN A 97 -12.39 -6.85 18.91
N ILE A 98 -13.28 -5.90 18.58
CA ILE A 98 -14.71 -6.16 18.42
C ILE A 98 -14.98 -6.53 16.96
N LYS A 99 -15.71 -7.64 16.76
CA LYS A 99 -16.17 -8.09 15.44
C LYS A 99 -17.09 -7.04 14.81
N THR A 100 -16.85 -6.71 13.55
CA THR A 100 -17.67 -5.81 12.74
C THR A 100 -18.43 -6.56 11.64
N ILE A 101 -19.17 -5.81 10.82
CA ILE A 101 -19.81 -6.35 9.61
C ILE A 101 -18.87 -6.33 8.39
N HIS A 102 -17.73 -5.64 8.49
CA HIS A 102 -16.82 -5.40 7.38
C HIS A 102 -16.01 -6.65 7.02
N LYS A 103 -15.63 -6.76 5.75
CA LYS A 103 -14.88 -7.89 5.19
C LYS A 103 -13.47 -7.48 4.83
N VAL A 104 -12.58 -8.46 4.73
CA VAL A 104 -11.22 -8.25 4.21
C VAL A 104 -11.29 -7.88 2.73
N PRO A 105 -10.76 -6.72 2.31
CA PRO A 105 -10.77 -6.33 0.91
C PRO A 105 -9.61 -6.95 0.14
N THR A 106 -9.80 -7.12 -1.17
CA THR A 106 -8.71 -7.35 -2.12
C THR A 106 -8.01 -6.03 -2.44
N LEU A 107 -6.78 -6.10 -2.97
CA LEU A 107 -6.11 -4.92 -3.50
C LEU A 107 -6.93 -4.30 -4.64
N GLU A 108 -7.51 -5.09 -5.52
CA GLU A 108 -8.33 -4.58 -6.63
C GLU A 108 -9.52 -3.74 -6.13
N GLU A 109 -10.26 -4.24 -5.13
CA GLU A 109 -11.37 -3.49 -4.51
C GLU A 109 -10.90 -2.16 -3.91
N ALA A 110 -9.75 -2.14 -3.24
CA ALA A 110 -9.17 -0.93 -2.66
C ALA A 110 -8.73 0.08 -3.73
N LEU A 111 -8.09 -0.38 -4.80
CA LEU A 111 -7.68 0.46 -5.92
C LEU A 111 -8.88 1.14 -6.58
N LEU A 112 -9.96 0.39 -6.82
CA LEU A 112 -11.20 0.93 -7.40
C LEU A 112 -11.89 1.93 -6.48
N ALA A 113 -11.93 1.66 -5.16
CA ALA A 113 -12.51 2.59 -4.18
C ALA A 113 -11.76 3.92 -4.10
N ALA A 114 -10.43 3.87 -4.22
CA ALA A 114 -9.54 5.03 -4.14
C ALA A 114 -9.35 5.77 -5.48
N LYS A 115 -9.75 5.17 -6.61
CA LYS A 115 -9.46 5.66 -7.96
C LYS A 115 -9.84 7.14 -8.13
N GLY A 116 -8.85 7.95 -8.53
CA GLY A 116 -8.99 9.39 -8.78
C GLY A 116 -9.15 10.26 -7.52
N LYS A 117 -9.26 9.67 -6.31
CA LYS A 117 -9.66 10.38 -5.08
C LYS A 117 -8.51 10.60 -4.11
N ILE A 118 -7.59 9.64 -3.98
CA ILE A 118 -6.53 9.64 -2.98
C ILE A 118 -5.33 8.83 -3.50
N MET A 119 -4.12 9.19 -3.09
CA MET A 119 -2.95 8.35 -3.37
C MET A 119 -2.86 7.19 -2.38
N ILE A 120 -2.23 6.11 -2.80
CA ILE A 120 -2.02 4.91 -1.98
C ILE A 120 -0.53 4.61 -1.88
N ASN A 121 -0.05 4.44 -0.64
CA ASN A 121 1.27 3.91 -0.34
C ASN A 121 1.12 2.43 0.04
N LEU A 122 1.61 1.54 -0.82
CA LEU A 122 1.54 0.08 -0.62
C LEU A 122 2.80 -0.43 0.08
N ASP A 123 2.67 -0.84 1.35
CA ASP A 123 3.78 -1.44 2.10
C ASP A 123 4.09 -2.85 1.59
N LYS A 124 5.39 -3.16 1.49
CA LYS A 124 5.92 -4.45 1.03
C LYS A 124 5.49 -4.83 -0.40
N ALA A 125 5.09 -3.85 -1.20
CA ALA A 125 4.61 -4.08 -2.57
C ALA A 125 5.71 -4.66 -3.49
N ASP A 126 6.97 -4.39 -3.19
CA ASP A 126 8.13 -4.93 -3.91
C ASP A 126 8.22 -6.46 -3.87
N ARG A 127 7.57 -7.12 -2.92
CA ARG A 127 7.46 -8.60 -2.85
C ARG A 127 6.58 -9.18 -3.96
N TYR A 128 5.61 -8.40 -4.42
CA TYR A 128 4.57 -8.81 -5.37
C TYR A 128 4.49 -7.84 -6.55
N PHE A 129 5.59 -7.19 -6.91
CA PHE A 129 5.63 -6.05 -7.82
C PHE A 129 4.87 -6.31 -9.11
N ASP A 130 5.18 -7.40 -9.82
CA ASP A 130 4.56 -7.70 -11.12
C ASP A 130 3.04 -7.86 -10.98
N GLN A 131 2.58 -8.60 -9.97
CA GLN A 131 1.15 -8.80 -9.71
C GLN A 131 0.44 -7.50 -9.30
N VAL A 132 1.10 -6.65 -8.50
CA VAL A 132 0.58 -5.32 -8.16
C VAL A 132 0.47 -4.48 -9.43
N TYR A 133 1.53 -4.43 -10.24
CA TYR A 133 1.54 -3.64 -11.47
C TYR A 133 0.46 -4.06 -12.46
N GLU A 134 0.22 -5.36 -12.66
CA GLU A 134 -0.89 -5.87 -13.46
C GLU A 134 -2.25 -5.36 -12.98
N LEU A 135 -2.47 -5.34 -11.65
CA LEU A 135 -3.71 -4.81 -11.08
C LEU A 135 -3.83 -3.29 -11.26
N LEU A 136 -2.72 -2.55 -11.17
CA LEU A 136 -2.70 -1.10 -11.42
C LEU A 136 -3.09 -0.78 -12.86
N GLN A 137 -2.55 -1.51 -13.82
CA GLN A 137 -2.91 -1.38 -15.23
C GLN A 137 -4.39 -1.71 -15.45
N LYS A 138 -4.86 -2.82 -14.91
CA LYS A 138 -6.25 -3.26 -15.01
C LYS A 138 -7.24 -2.23 -14.47
N THR A 139 -6.92 -1.60 -13.34
CA THR A 139 -7.80 -0.61 -12.68
C THR A 139 -7.60 0.81 -13.19
N GLY A 140 -6.52 1.09 -13.93
CA GLY A 140 -6.13 2.42 -14.37
C GLY A 140 -5.75 3.34 -13.20
N THR A 141 -4.96 2.80 -12.24
CA THR A 141 -4.55 3.51 -11.03
C THR A 141 -3.03 3.63 -10.86
N THR A 142 -2.27 3.38 -11.93
CA THR A 142 -0.80 3.30 -11.90
C THR A 142 -0.16 4.56 -11.32
N GLU A 143 -0.61 5.73 -11.75
CA GLU A 143 -0.01 7.01 -11.34
C GLU A 143 -0.38 7.46 -9.92
N GLN A 144 -1.32 6.80 -9.25
CA GLN A 144 -1.70 7.16 -7.87
C GLN A 144 -1.09 6.27 -6.80
N ILE A 145 -0.06 5.48 -7.17
CA ILE A 145 0.57 4.51 -6.27
C ILE A 145 2.00 4.92 -5.92
N ILE A 146 2.31 4.74 -4.63
CA ILE A 146 3.65 4.72 -4.09
C ILE A 146 3.92 3.27 -3.67
N MET A 147 4.87 2.63 -4.32
CA MET A 147 5.31 1.29 -3.93
C MET A 147 6.45 1.39 -2.92
N LYS A 148 6.22 0.88 -1.71
CA LYS A 148 7.22 0.87 -0.65
C LYS A 148 7.89 -0.51 -0.56
N GLY A 149 9.21 -0.53 -0.44
CA GLY A 149 9.96 -1.77 -0.33
C GLY A 149 11.38 -1.62 0.19
N GLY A 150 11.95 -2.74 0.63
CA GLY A 150 13.29 -2.81 1.24
C GLY A 150 14.38 -3.40 0.34
N LYS A 151 14.12 -3.52 -0.97
CA LYS A 151 15.11 -4.05 -1.90
C LYS A 151 16.23 -3.04 -2.18
N PRO A 152 17.48 -3.51 -2.37
CA PRO A 152 18.59 -2.63 -2.77
C PRO A 152 18.30 -1.92 -4.09
N ALA A 153 18.78 -0.67 -4.24
CA ALA A 153 18.56 0.17 -5.42
C ALA A 153 18.91 -0.54 -6.74
N LYS A 154 20.04 -1.26 -6.78
CA LYS A 154 20.47 -2.03 -7.95
C LYS A 154 19.42 -3.08 -8.37
N GLU A 155 18.83 -3.79 -7.40
CA GLU A 155 17.78 -4.80 -7.66
C GLU A 155 16.49 -4.13 -8.14
N VAL A 156 16.09 -3.02 -7.50
CA VAL A 156 14.92 -2.25 -7.90
C VAL A 156 15.06 -1.76 -9.34
N LYS A 157 16.18 -1.15 -9.68
CA LYS A 157 16.47 -0.65 -11.03
C LYS A 157 16.48 -1.78 -12.07
N ALA A 158 17.12 -2.90 -11.77
CA ALA A 158 17.20 -4.04 -12.69
C ALA A 158 15.85 -4.71 -12.95
N ARG A 159 15.02 -4.88 -11.91
CA ARG A 159 13.73 -5.60 -12.02
C ARG A 159 12.57 -4.71 -12.39
N PHE A 160 12.55 -3.47 -11.88
CA PHE A 160 11.38 -2.59 -11.94
C PHE A 160 11.65 -1.28 -12.70
N GLY A 161 12.88 -1.05 -13.16
CA GLY A 161 13.31 0.21 -13.77
C GLY A 161 12.39 0.72 -14.88
N LYS A 162 11.88 -0.18 -15.72
CA LYS A 162 10.93 0.16 -16.81
C LYS A 162 9.57 0.69 -16.34
N TYR A 163 9.22 0.53 -15.06
CA TYR A 163 7.93 0.96 -14.49
C TYR A 163 8.07 2.22 -13.62
N LEU A 164 9.29 2.66 -13.32
CA LEU A 164 9.55 3.75 -12.38
C LEU A 164 9.17 5.14 -12.93
N ASP A 165 8.93 5.26 -14.23
CA ASP A 165 8.38 6.48 -14.84
C ASP A 165 6.90 6.67 -14.49
N GLU A 166 6.18 5.58 -14.22
CA GLU A 166 4.75 5.59 -13.92
C GLU A 166 4.46 5.48 -12.42
N VAL A 167 5.23 4.63 -11.72
CA VAL A 167 5.04 4.32 -10.30
C VAL A 167 6.11 5.01 -9.46
N ILE A 168 5.70 5.65 -8.38
CA ILE A 168 6.66 6.17 -7.39
C ILE A 168 7.16 5.00 -6.54
N TYR A 169 8.49 4.83 -6.45
CA TYR A 169 9.09 3.86 -5.54
C TYR A 169 9.64 4.57 -4.30
N MET A 170 9.25 4.11 -3.12
CA MET A 170 9.73 4.62 -1.83
C MET A 170 10.60 3.56 -1.15
N PRO A 171 11.93 3.75 -1.12
CA PRO A 171 12.83 2.79 -0.48
C PRO A 171 12.72 2.85 1.05
N ILE A 172 12.80 1.68 1.67
CA ILE A 172 12.99 1.54 3.12
C ILE A 172 14.47 1.26 3.37
N VAL A 173 15.15 2.18 4.04
CA VAL A 173 16.56 2.01 4.43
C VAL A 173 16.65 1.92 5.95
N ASN A 174 17.26 0.83 6.44
CA ASN A 174 17.52 0.68 7.87
C ASN A 174 18.83 1.42 8.21
N LEU A 175 18.72 2.51 8.95
CA LEU A 175 19.87 3.37 9.30
C LEU A 175 20.86 2.72 10.28
N ASP A 176 20.48 1.62 10.94
CA ASP A 176 21.39 0.86 11.82
C ASP A 176 22.36 -0.04 11.04
N LYS A 177 22.19 -0.17 9.72
CA LYS A 177 23.09 -0.94 8.87
C LYS A 177 24.29 -0.10 8.45
N GLU A 178 25.47 -0.73 8.44
CA GLU A 178 26.73 -0.08 8.03
C GLU A 178 26.70 0.52 6.62
N ASP A 179 25.92 -0.09 5.71
CA ASP A 179 25.78 0.34 4.33
C ASP A 179 24.62 1.34 4.09
N ALA A 180 23.92 1.78 5.13
CA ALA A 180 22.72 2.62 5.01
C ALA A 180 22.97 3.90 4.21
N LYS A 181 24.06 4.63 4.52
CA LYS A 181 24.41 5.84 3.80
C LYS A 181 24.64 5.57 2.31
N ARG A 182 25.39 4.52 1.99
CA ARG A 182 25.64 4.12 0.60
C ARG A 182 24.34 3.76 -0.12
N GLN A 183 23.41 3.07 0.54
CA GLN A 183 22.11 2.77 -0.04
C GLN A 183 21.32 4.05 -0.36
N ILE A 184 21.33 5.04 0.53
CA ILE A 184 20.68 6.33 0.31
C ILE A 184 21.31 7.05 -0.89
N ASP A 185 22.66 7.15 -0.92
CA ASP A 185 23.38 7.82 -2.00
C ASP A 185 23.04 7.20 -3.37
N VAL A 186 23.03 5.86 -3.46
CA VAL A 186 22.66 5.14 -4.70
C VAL A 186 21.21 5.42 -5.11
N PHE A 187 20.25 5.44 -4.16
CA PHE A 187 18.87 5.79 -4.49
C PHE A 187 18.74 7.23 -4.98
N VAL A 188 19.45 8.17 -4.35
CA VAL A 188 19.40 9.59 -4.73
C VAL A 188 20.08 9.85 -6.08
N GLU A 189 21.22 9.21 -6.35
CA GLU A 189 22.01 9.41 -7.57
C GLU A 189 21.41 8.66 -8.77
N ASP A 190 21.08 7.39 -8.59
CA ASP A 190 20.68 6.49 -9.70
C ASP A 190 19.20 6.52 -10.03
N MET A 191 18.35 6.75 -9.04
CA MET A 191 16.90 6.62 -9.21
C MET A 191 16.17 7.96 -9.10
N ARG A 192 16.86 9.01 -8.62
CA ARG A 192 16.30 10.37 -8.42
C ARG A 192 14.89 10.30 -7.88
N PRO A 193 14.67 9.74 -6.69
CA PRO A 193 13.34 9.71 -6.10
C PRO A 193 12.79 11.13 -6.06
N ALA A 194 11.54 11.25 -6.37
CA ALA A 194 10.85 12.52 -6.41
C ALA A 194 10.84 13.21 -5.04
#